data_d4509c167b577ccbc07dc00b25a8f224
#
_entry.id   d4509c167b577ccbc07dc00b25a8f224
#
_cell.length_a   1.000
_cell.length_b   1.000
_cell.length_c   1.000
_cell.angle_alpha   90.00
_cell.angle_beta   90.00
_cell.angle_gamma   90.00
#
_symmetry.space_group_name_H-M   'P 1'
#
loop_
_entity.id
_entity.type
_entity.pdbx_description
1 polymer ?
#
loop_
_entity_poly.entity_id
_entity_poly.type
_entity_poly.pdbx_seq_one_letter_code
_entity_poly.pdbx_strand_id
1 'polypeptide(L)'
;MELLVDYRERHLTKLLEDVCEEITFKQLPIGDYLLVSEQGAVVIERKAVNDFLSSVRTNRLWDQLLRMMKTEKVLGYQVRRRMLVVHGDFNGYLEMVDYGYQEDLLKHWSQIMGAFLEVVYVYNTPIIYAESDVAFKAFMRTLVKREVTGKNDKLPEARWYRKPARTDLPVKDRKKYVLSALPYVGNRLAENLLSYFDSISDVACASVEELKKVPKIGKVKAELIYKLFH
;
A
#
# COMPACT_ATOMS: atom_id res chain seq x y z
N MET A 1 16.08 -14.04 -7.25
CA MET A 1 14.90 -13.46 -7.95
C MET A 1 15.39 -12.83 -9.23
N GLU A 2 14.76 -13.13 -10.35
CA GLU A 2 15.17 -12.69 -11.68
C GLU A 2 14.15 -11.70 -12.25
N LEU A 3 14.62 -10.64 -12.91
CA LEU A 3 13.81 -9.71 -13.67
C LEU A 3 14.02 -9.94 -15.16
N LEU A 4 13.01 -10.50 -15.82
CA LEU A 4 13.00 -10.61 -17.28
C LEU A 4 12.41 -9.32 -17.86
N VAL A 5 13.15 -8.73 -18.80
CA VAL A 5 12.80 -7.44 -19.44
C VAL A 5 12.59 -7.68 -20.93
N ASP A 6 11.49 -7.19 -21.48
CA ASP A 6 11.25 -7.28 -22.93
C ASP A 6 12.30 -6.47 -23.70
N TYR A 7 12.71 -6.99 -24.85
CA TYR A 7 13.71 -6.31 -25.71
C TYR A 7 13.30 -4.88 -26.11
N ARG A 8 12.02 -4.59 -26.16
CA ARG A 8 11.50 -3.25 -26.47
C ARG A 8 11.84 -2.21 -25.41
N GLU A 9 12.07 -2.64 -24.17
CA GLU A 9 12.38 -1.80 -23.01
C GLU A 9 13.91 -1.59 -22.79
N ARG A 10 14.76 -1.99 -23.74
CA ARG A 10 16.24 -1.85 -23.64
C ARG A 10 16.71 -0.44 -23.36
N HIS A 11 15.97 0.57 -23.79
CA HIS A 11 16.31 1.97 -23.53
C HIS A 11 16.32 2.34 -22.03
N LEU A 12 15.65 1.57 -21.17
CA LEU A 12 15.63 1.74 -19.73
C LEU A 12 16.65 0.87 -18.96
N THR A 13 17.55 0.15 -19.68
CA THR A 13 18.53 -0.75 -19.05
C THR A 13 19.34 -0.07 -17.96
N LYS A 14 19.91 1.11 -18.25
CA LYS A 14 20.71 1.87 -17.26
C LYS A 14 19.91 2.27 -16.01
N LEU A 15 18.62 2.50 -16.18
CA LEU A 15 17.73 2.84 -15.08
C LEU A 15 17.51 1.65 -14.15
N LEU A 16 17.54 0.43 -14.67
CA LEU A 16 17.19 -0.80 -13.96
C LEU A 16 18.40 -1.58 -13.43
N GLU A 17 19.63 -1.21 -13.76
CA GLU A 17 20.86 -1.98 -13.47
C GLU A 17 20.99 -2.49 -12.02
N ASP A 18 20.49 -1.72 -11.03
CA ASP A 18 20.58 -2.04 -9.60
C ASP A 18 19.22 -2.37 -8.96
N VAL A 19 18.21 -2.68 -9.77
CA VAL A 19 16.85 -2.99 -9.31
C VAL A 19 16.75 -4.45 -8.82
N CYS A 20 17.44 -5.37 -9.51
CA CYS A 20 17.43 -6.79 -9.21
C CYS A 20 18.85 -7.36 -9.41
N GLU A 21 19.20 -8.43 -8.68
CA GLU A 21 20.51 -9.08 -8.80
C GLU A 21 20.73 -9.69 -10.18
N GLU A 22 19.66 -10.20 -10.80
CA GLU A 22 19.68 -10.82 -12.10
C GLU A 22 18.66 -10.16 -13.03
N ILE A 23 19.14 -9.63 -14.16
CA ILE A 23 18.30 -9.00 -15.19
C ILE A 23 18.61 -9.65 -16.53
N THR A 24 17.60 -10.24 -17.14
CA THR A 24 17.71 -10.93 -18.43
C THR A 24 16.79 -10.29 -19.46
N PHE A 25 17.34 -9.97 -20.64
CA PHE A 25 16.53 -9.46 -21.75
C PHE A 25 16.01 -10.61 -22.60
N LYS A 26 14.69 -10.62 -22.81
CA LYS A 26 14.02 -11.69 -23.55
C LYS A 26 12.75 -11.14 -24.21
N GLN A 27 12.34 -11.74 -25.31
CA GLN A 27 11.01 -11.46 -25.86
C GLN A 27 9.94 -12.02 -24.92
N LEU A 28 9.10 -11.15 -24.39
CA LEU A 28 7.99 -11.52 -23.53
C LEU A 28 6.70 -11.66 -24.36
N PRO A 29 5.95 -12.76 -24.18
CA PRO A 29 4.67 -12.93 -24.88
C PRO A 29 3.60 -11.97 -24.35
N ILE A 30 3.78 -11.46 -23.12
CA ILE A 30 2.88 -10.52 -22.47
C ILE A 30 3.61 -9.71 -21.41
N GLY A 31 3.25 -8.44 -21.27
CA GLY A 31 3.90 -7.48 -20.38
C GLY A 31 5.25 -7.02 -20.92
N ASP A 32 5.83 -6.05 -20.26
CA ASP A 32 7.12 -5.49 -20.58
C ASP A 32 8.20 -5.94 -19.59
N TYR A 33 7.78 -6.32 -18.38
CA TYR A 33 8.64 -6.88 -17.33
C TYR A 33 7.96 -8.07 -16.67
N LEU A 34 8.76 -9.09 -16.36
CA LEU A 34 8.33 -10.28 -15.63
C LEU A 34 9.28 -10.49 -14.44
N LEU A 35 8.81 -10.23 -13.23
CA LEU A 35 9.57 -10.49 -12.01
C LEU A 35 9.29 -11.92 -11.55
N VAL A 36 10.32 -12.78 -11.60
CA VAL A 36 10.21 -14.21 -11.36
C VAL A 36 10.76 -14.59 -10.00
N SER A 37 10.03 -15.42 -9.27
CA SER A 37 10.42 -16.05 -8.02
C SER A 37 10.03 -17.53 -8.01
N GLU A 38 10.46 -18.27 -6.98
CA GLU A 38 10.04 -19.67 -6.76
C GLU A 38 8.52 -19.82 -6.61
N GLN A 39 7.85 -18.78 -6.15
CA GLN A 39 6.41 -18.78 -5.93
C GLN A 39 5.59 -18.43 -7.18
N GLY A 40 6.23 -18.02 -8.28
CA GLY A 40 5.61 -17.59 -9.52
C GLY A 40 6.07 -16.20 -9.97
N ALA A 41 5.31 -15.59 -10.85
CA ALA A 41 5.70 -14.35 -11.52
C ALA A 41 4.73 -13.19 -11.30
N VAL A 42 5.30 -11.98 -11.31
CA VAL A 42 4.57 -10.71 -11.39
C VAL A 42 4.74 -10.16 -12.79
N VAL A 43 3.64 -9.99 -13.53
CA VAL A 43 3.61 -9.37 -14.86
C VAL A 43 3.39 -7.88 -14.72
N ILE A 44 4.24 -7.10 -15.37
CA ILE A 44 4.16 -5.63 -15.36
C ILE A 44 4.08 -5.16 -16.81
N GLU A 45 3.01 -4.47 -17.13
CA GLU A 45 2.87 -3.71 -18.38
C GLU A 45 3.25 -2.27 -18.08
N ARG A 46 4.18 -1.69 -18.83
CA ARG A 46 4.59 -0.29 -18.71
C ARG A 46 4.06 0.50 -19.90
N LYS A 47 3.51 1.67 -19.63
CA LYS A 47 3.13 2.60 -20.68
C LYS A 47 3.68 4.00 -20.40
N ALA A 48 4.39 4.57 -21.35
CA ALA A 48 4.65 6.00 -21.32
C ALA A 48 3.32 6.78 -21.39
N VAL A 49 3.29 7.97 -20.81
CA VAL A 49 2.06 8.80 -20.72
C VAL A 49 1.38 8.98 -22.08
N ASN A 50 2.14 9.35 -23.12
CA ASN A 50 1.63 9.51 -24.48
C ASN A 50 1.05 8.20 -25.04
N ASP A 51 1.71 7.05 -24.81
CA ASP A 51 1.25 5.75 -25.25
C ASP A 51 0.02 5.28 -24.46
N PHE A 52 -0.06 5.62 -23.18
CA PHE A 52 -1.24 5.35 -22.37
C PHE A 52 -2.47 6.07 -22.96
N LEU A 53 -2.38 7.37 -23.15
CA LEU A 53 -3.49 8.17 -23.71
C LEU A 53 -3.89 7.71 -25.12
N SER A 54 -2.92 7.43 -25.98
CA SER A 54 -3.17 6.91 -27.32
C SER A 54 -3.83 5.54 -27.26
N SER A 55 -3.38 4.63 -26.36
CA SER A 55 -3.90 3.28 -26.26
C SER A 55 -5.31 3.22 -25.65
N VAL A 56 -5.67 4.16 -24.77
CA VAL A 56 -7.04 4.33 -24.27
C VAL A 56 -7.97 4.74 -25.45
N ARG A 57 -7.59 5.75 -26.23
CA ARG A 57 -8.39 6.24 -27.37
C ARG A 57 -8.60 5.20 -28.46
N THR A 58 -7.63 4.33 -28.68
CA THR A 58 -7.66 3.28 -29.71
C THR A 58 -8.14 1.93 -29.21
N ASN A 59 -8.61 1.84 -27.98
CA ASN A 59 -9.00 0.60 -27.29
C ASN A 59 -7.89 -0.44 -27.11
N ARG A 60 -6.66 -0.15 -27.54
CA ARG A 60 -5.52 -1.08 -27.46
C ARG A 60 -5.16 -1.46 -26.03
N LEU A 61 -5.32 -0.51 -25.09
CA LEU A 61 -5.07 -0.78 -23.66
C LEU A 61 -5.99 -1.89 -23.15
N TRP A 62 -7.27 -1.83 -23.48
CA TRP A 62 -8.28 -2.77 -23.01
C TRP A 62 -8.02 -4.18 -23.53
N ASP A 63 -7.64 -4.32 -24.78
CA ASP A 63 -7.25 -5.61 -25.35
C ASP A 63 -5.99 -6.19 -24.68
N GLN A 64 -5.02 -5.35 -24.35
CA GLN A 64 -3.80 -5.77 -23.64
C GLN A 64 -4.12 -6.25 -22.23
N LEU A 65 -4.91 -5.47 -21.48
CA LEU A 65 -5.32 -5.83 -20.12
C LEU A 65 -6.16 -7.12 -20.12
N LEU A 66 -7.10 -7.26 -21.06
CA LEU A 66 -7.90 -8.46 -21.16
C LEU A 66 -7.05 -9.71 -21.44
N ARG A 67 -6.06 -9.61 -22.31
CA ARG A 67 -5.10 -10.71 -22.54
C ARG A 67 -4.27 -10.99 -21.29
N MET A 68 -3.80 -9.95 -20.61
CA MET A 68 -3.03 -10.09 -19.37
C MET A 68 -3.85 -10.75 -18.26
N MET A 69 -5.14 -10.43 -18.13
CA MET A 69 -6.05 -11.06 -17.16
C MET A 69 -6.24 -12.55 -17.42
N LYS A 70 -6.38 -12.94 -18.68
CA LYS A 70 -6.62 -14.33 -19.09
C LYS A 70 -5.36 -15.21 -19.05
N THR A 71 -4.18 -14.62 -18.94
CA THR A 71 -2.92 -15.35 -18.95
C THR A 71 -2.62 -15.90 -17.56
N GLU A 72 -2.61 -17.21 -17.42
CA GLU A 72 -2.30 -17.90 -16.16
C GLU A 72 -0.81 -18.17 -16.01
N LYS A 73 -0.11 -18.41 -17.12
CA LYS A 73 1.34 -18.71 -17.15
C LYS A 73 2.07 -17.89 -18.20
N VAL A 74 3.26 -17.43 -17.86
CA VAL A 74 4.19 -16.74 -18.76
C VAL A 74 5.54 -17.43 -18.69
N LEU A 75 6.07 -17.88 -19.83
CA LEU A 75 7.34 -18.61 -19.91
C LEU A 75 7.44 -19.80 -18.93
N GLY A 76 6.32 -20.44 -18.62
CA GLY A 76 6.24 -21.56 -17.68
C GLY A 76 5.96 -21.16 -16.22
N TYR A 77 6.12 -19.91 -15.87
CA TYR A 77 5.85 -19.40 -14.51
C TYR A 77 4.37 -19.08 -14.31
N GLN A 78 3.80 -19.52 -13.19
CA GLN A 78 2.44 -19.16 -12.79
C GLN A 78 2.33 -17.65 -12.49
N VAL A 79 1.39 -16.97 -13.10
CA VAL A 79 1.16 -15.53 -12.86
C VAL A 79 0.42 -15.34 -11.54
N ARG A 80 1.09 -14.73 -10.58
CA ARG A 80 0.53 -14.41 -9.25
C ARG A 80 -0.09 -13.02 -9.20
N ARG A 81 0.57 -12.06 -9.84
CA ARG A 81 0.13 -10.66 -9.87
C ARG A 81 0.29 -10.07 -11.25
N ARG A 82 -0.55 -9.11 -11.52
CA ARG A 82 -0.52 -8.30 -12.73
C ARG A 82 -0.64 -6.84 -12.33
N MET A 83 0.05 -5.96 -13.02
CA MET A 83 -0.07 -4.53 -12.80
C MET A 83 0.25 -3.72 -14.05
N LEU A 84 -0.33 -2.54 -14.11
CA LEU A 84 -0.03 -1.52 -15.10
C LEU A 84 0.78 -0.41 -14.45
N VAL A 85 1.84 0.03 -15.10
CA VAL A 85 2.61 1.20 -14.67
C VAL A 85 2.52 2.26 -15.75
N VAL A 86 1.95 3.41 -15.41
CA VAL A 86 1.98 4.59 -16.29
C VAL A 86 3.18 5.45 -15.88
N HIS A 87 4.08 5.68 -16.84
CA HIS A 87 5.38 6.30 -16.61
C HIS A 87 5.55 7.58 -17.40
N GLY A 88 5.91 8.65 -16.73
CA GLY A 88 6.13 9.97 -17.30
C GLY A 88 5.22 11.04 -16.70
N ASP A 89 5.42 12.28 -17.12
CA ASP A 89 4.71 13.44 -16.59
C ASP A 89 3.46 13.76 -17.41
N PHE A 90 2.29 13.61 -16.83
CA PHE A 90 1.02 14.01 -17.44
C PHE A 90 0.89 15.51 -17.60
N ASN A 91 1.36 16.31 -16.64
CA ASN A 91 1.24 17.75 -16.71
C ASN A 91 2.10 18.30 -17.85
N GLY A 92 3.38 17.90 -17.90
CA GLY A 92 4.27 18.28 -18.99
C GLY A 92 3.75 17.84 -20.37
N TYR A 93 3.15 16.64 -20.46
CA TYR A 93 2.51 16.21 -21.70
C TYR A 93 1.31 17.08 -22.09
N LEU A 94 0.43 17.39 -21.15
CA LEU A 94 -0.77 18.20 -21.40
C LEU A 94 -0.41 19.64 -21.76
N GLU A 95 0.62 20.22 -21.14
CA GLU A 95 1.16 21.55 -21.50
C GLU A 95 1.74 21.59 -22.91
N MET A 96 2.43 20.52 -23.34
CA MET A 96 3.01 20.44 -24.68
C MET A 96 1.96 20.35 -25.80
N VAL A 97 0.78 19.84 -25.52
CA VAL A 97 -0.30 19.65 -26.52
C VAL A 97 -1.14 20.93 -26.70
N ASP A 98 -0.74 22.03 -26.05
CA ASP A 98 -1.31 23.37 -26.14
C ASP A 98 -2.84 23.42 -26.01
N TYR A 99 -3.31 23.14 -24.80
CA TYR A 99 -4.71 23.32 -24.47
C TYR A 99 -4.94 24.67 -23.80
N GLY A 100 -5.24 25.66 -24.60
CA GLY A 100 -5.37 27.06 -24.19
C GLY A 100 -6.50 27.41 -23.24
N TYR A 101 -7.25 26.42 -22.67
CA TYR A 101 -8.39 26.69 -21.82
C TYR A 101 -8.46 25.67 -20.65
N GLN A 102 -8.77 26.19 -19.44
CA GLN A 102 -8.93 25.37 -18.21
C GLN A 102 -10.02 24.28 -18.32
N GLU A 103 -11.06 24.51 -19.10
CA GLU A 103 -12.14 23.53 -19.32
C GLU A 103 -11.64 22.29 -20.07
N ASP A 104 -10.74 22.46 -21.03
CA ASP A 104 -10.15 21.35 -21.77
C ASP A 104 -9.23 20.51 -20.89
N LEU A 105 -8.50 21.15 -19.98
CA LEU A 105 -7.63 20.47 -19.03
C LEU A 105 -8.44 19.56 -18.07
N LEU A 106 -9.54 20.06 -17.52
CA LEU A 106 -10.42 19.27 -16.65
C LEU A 106 -11.00 18.07 -17.40
N LYS A 107 -11.40 18.24 -18.65
CA LYS A 107 -11.92 17.17 -19.49
C LYS A 107 -10.87 16.08 -19.72
N HIS A 108 -9.61 16.46 -20.00
CA HIS A 108 -8.52 15.51 -20.18
C HIS A 108 -8.20 14.74 -18.90
N TRP A 109 -8.12 15.42 -17.76
CA TRP A 109 -7.95 14.77 -16.47
C TRP A 109 -9.11 13.84 -16.15
N SER A 110 -10.34 14.21 -16.47
CA SER A 110 -11.51 13.33 -16.28
C SER A 110 -11.41 12.05 -17.11
N GLN A 111 -10.90 12.14 -18.36
CA GLN A 111 -10.65 10.96 -19.19
C GLN A 111 -9.54 10.06 -18.62
N ILE A 112 -8.43 10.66 -18.15
CA ILE A 112 -7.33 9.93 -17.52
C ILE A 112 -7.84 9.20 -16.26
N MET A 113 -8.57 9.90 -15.39
CA MET A 113 -9.11 9.30 -14.17
C MET A 113 -10.16 8.23 -14.48
N GLY A 114 -11.00 8.44 -15.48
CA GLY A 114 -11.95 7.44 -15.96
C GLY A 114 -11.24 6.15 -16.41
N ALA A 115 -10.18 6.29 -17.20
CA ALA A 115 -9.37 5.14 -17.62
C ALA A 115 -8.69 4.43 -16.43
N PHE A 116 -8.17 5.19 -15.45
CA PHE A 116 -7.59 4.60 -14.23
C PHE A 116 -8.62 3.80 -13.43
N LEU A 117 -9.83 4.36 -13.28
CA LEU A 117 -10.92 3.67 -12.57
C LEU A 117 -11.34 2.40 -13.33
N GLU A 118 -11.40 2.44 -14.66
CA GLU A 118 -11.71 1.27 -15.48
C GLU A 118 -10.65 0.18 -15.33
N VAL A 119 -9.36 0.52 -15.38
CA VAL A 119 -8.26 -0.43 -15.14
C VAL A 119 -8.39 -1.10 -13.77
N VAL A 120 -8.71 -0.34 -12.73
CA VAL A 120 -8.78 -0.84 -11.35
C VAL A 120 -10.04 -1.67 -11.14
N TYR A 121 -11.21 -1.16 -11.51
CA TYR A 121 -12.49 -1.77 -11.14
C TYR A 121 -13.02 -2.77 -12.15
N VAL A 122 -12.83 -2.53 -13.46
CA VAL A 122 -13.34 -3.42 -14.52
C VAL A 122 -12.32 -4.52 -14.82
N TYR A 123 -11.04 -4.12 -14.98
CA TYR A 123 -9.97 -5.08 -15.30
C TYR A 123 -9.27 -5.64 -14.05
N ASN A 124 -9.68 -5.23 -12.85
CA ASN A 124 -9.10 -5.67 -11.56
C ASN A 124 -7.56 -5.69 -11.59
N THR A 125 -6.98 -4.69 -12.23
CA THR A 125 -5.54 -4.56 -12.40
C THR A 125 -5.02 -3.38 -11.60
N PRO A 126 -4.15 -3.58 -10.61
CA PRO A 126 -3.48 -2.49 -9.92
C PRO A 126 -2.77 -1.57 -10.91
N ILE A 127 -2.94 -0.27 -10.74
CA ILE A 127 -2.27 0.75 -11.55
C ILE A 127 -1.34 1.57 -10.67
N ILE A 128 -0.13 1.79 -11.14
CA ILE A 128 0.88 2.64 -10.51
C ILE A 128 1.19 3.79 -11.45
N TYR A 129 1.20 4.99 -10.92
CA TYR A 129 1.69 6.17 -11.64
C TYR A 129 3.10 6.51 -11.15
N ALA A 130 4.05 6.52 -12.08
CA ALA A 130 5.44 6.91 -11.87
C ALA A 130 5.75 8.12 -12.75
N GLU A 131 5.71 9.31 -12.17
CA GLU A 131 5.82 10.58 -12.89
C GLU A 131 7.19 10.80 -13.57
N SER A 132 8.21 10.05 -13.16
CA SER A 132 9.59 10.22 -13.63
C SER A 132 10.36 8.90 -13.61
N ASP A 133 11.53 8.89 -14.27
CA ASP A 133 12.46 7.77 -14.23
C ASP A 133 12.86 7.40 -12.78
N VAL A 134 13.05 8.41 -11.93
CA VAL A 134 13.38 8.19 -10.51
C VAL A 134 12.22 7.50 -9.78
N ALA A 135 10.99 7.94 -10.01
CA ALA A 135 9.80 7.32 -9.44
C ALA A 135 9.60 5.89 -9.95
N PHE A 136 9.82 5.64 -11.24
CA PHE A 136 9.74 4.31 -11.82
C PHE A 136 10.79 3.35 -11.25
N LYS A 137 12.05 3.80 -11.16
CA LYS A 137 13.13 3.03 -10.52
C LYS A 137 12.81 2.70 -9.06
N ALA A 138 12.35 3.70 -8.30
CA ALA A 138 11.96 3.53 -6.89
C ALA A 138 10.83 2.51 -6.73
N PHE A 139 9.83 2.56 -7.62
CA PHE A 139 8.75 1.57 -7.67
C PHE A 139 9.31 0.16 -7.92
N MET A 140 10.12 -0.04 -8.95
CA MET A 140 10.67 -1.34 -9.31
C MET A 140 11.53 -1.94 -8.18
N ARG A 141 12.42 -1.15 -7.57
CA ARG A 141 13.21 -1.57 -6.39
C ARG A 141 12.34 -1.96 -5.20
N THR A 142 11.31 -1.16 -4.95
CA THR A 142 10.38 -1.44 -3.86
C THR A 142 9.59 -2.71 -4.11
N LEU A 143 9.13 -2.93 -5.33
CA LEU A 143 8.41 -4.15 -5.71
C LEU A 143 9.29 -5.38 -5.51
N VAL A 144 10.52 -5.39 -6.06
CA VAL A 144 11.48 -6.48 -5.88
C VAL A 144 11.70 -6.78 -4.40
N LYS A 145 12.02 -5.76 -3.59
CA LYS A 145 12.22 -5.91 -2.15
C LYS A 145 10.99 -6.49 -1.43
N ARG A 146 9.79 -6.09 -1.80
CA ARG A 146 8.55 -6.57 -1.18
C ARG A 146 8.21 -7.99 -1.59
N GLU A 147 8.48 -8.39 -2.83
CA GLU A 147 8.31 -9.77 -3.30
C GLU A 147 9.34 -10.69 -2.63
N VAL A 148 10.62 -10.31 -2.55
CA VAL A 148 11.66 -11.05 -1.81
C VAL A 148 11.28 -11.28 -0.34
N THR A 149 10.73 -10.28 0.31
CA THR A 149 10.38 -10.36 1.74
C THR A 149 8.97 -10.91 2.01
N GLY A 150 8.20 -11.26 0.99
CA GLY A 150 6.82 -11.73 1.10
C GLY A 150 5.86 -10.69 1.72
N LYS A 151 6.23 -9.41 1.70
CA LYS A 151 5.39 -8.33 2.29
C LYS A 151 4.10 -8.08 1.53
N ASN A 152 4.01 -8.51 0.27
CA ASN A 152 2.80 -8.39 -0.52
C ASN A 152 1.80 -9.53 -0.28
N ASP A 153 2.21 -10.59 0.40
CA ASP A 153 1.39 -11.78 0.69
C ASP A 153 0.82 -11.78 2.11
N LYS A 154 1.40 -10.97 2.98
CA LYS A 154 0.99 -10.93 4.39
C LYS A 154 -0.12 -9.90 4.59
N LEU A 155 -1.20 -10.33 5.20
CA LEU A 155 -2.17 -9.40 5.75
C LEU A 155 -1.45 -8.52 6.79
N PRO A 156 -1.71 -7.20 6.78
CA PRO A 156 -1.11 -6.33 7.78
C PRO A 156 -1.61 -6.77 9.16
N GLU A 157 -0.68 -7.06 10.06
CA GLU A 157 -1.01 -7.14 11.48
C GLU A 157 -1.60 -5.80 11.93
N ALA A 158 -2.54 -5.84 12.88
CA ALA A 158 -3.13 -4.63 13.43
C ALA A 158 -2.01 -3.72 13.94
N ARG A 159 -1.73 -2.65 13.19
CA ARG A 159 -0.71 -1.68 13.57
C ARG A 159 -1.33 -0.72 14.58
N TRP A 160 -1.03 -0.97 15.85
CA TRP A 160 -1.35 -0.02 16.89
C TRP A 160 -0.41 1.18 16.76
N TYR A 161 -0.92 2.30 16.27
CA TYR A 161 -0.18 3.56 16.29
C TYR A 161 -0.10 4.06 17.75
N ARG A 162 0.89 3.56 18.49
CA ARG A 162 1.25 4.17 19.76
C ARG A 162 2.19 5.34 19.47
N LYS A 163 1.82 6.53 19.90
CA LYS A 163 2.82 7.57 20.10
C LYS A 163 3.85 7.00 21.08
N PRO A 164 5.16 7.06 20.79
CA PRO A 164 6.16 6.59 21.74
C PRO A 164 5.93 7.29 23.08
N ALA A 165 5.88 6.51 24.17
CA ALA A 165 5.73 7.06 25.50
C ALA A 165 6.94 7.96 25.76
N ARG A 166 6.70 9.18 26.18
CA ARG A 166 7.78 10.08 26.59
C ARG A 166 8.43 9.51 27.87
N THR A 167 9.66 9.05 27.75
CA THR A 167 10.42 8.44 28.86
C THR A 167 10.84 9.49 29.90
N ASP A 168 10.79 10.75 29.56
CA ASP A 168 11.06 11.90 30.44
C ASP A 168 9.88 12.28 31.36
N LEU A 169 8.69 11.68 31.14
CA LEU A 169 7.55 11.95 32.00
C LEU A 169 7.67 11.27 33.38
N PRO A 170 7.16 11.90 34.46
CA PRO A 170 7.05 11.29 35.78
C PRO A 170 6.33 9.94 35.73
N VAL A 171 6.68 9.03 36.66
CA VAL A 171 6.09 7.67 36.72
C VAL A 171 4.56 7.70 36.76
N LYS A 172 3.96 8.67 37.50
CA LYS A 172 2.52 8.86 37.57
C LYS A 172 1.89 9.11 36.20
N ASP A 173 2.51 9.96 35.38
CA ASP A 173 2.02 10.26 34.03
C ASP A 173 2.19 9.08 33.08
N ARG A 174 3.25 8.29 33.25
CA ARG A 174 3.44 7.02 32.51
C ARG A 174 2.38 5.99 32.87
N LYS A 175 2.03 5.82 34.17
CA LYS A 175 0.92 4.97 34.61
C LYS A 175 -0.40 5.42 34.00
N LYS A 176 -0.69 6.72 34.02
CA LYS A 176 -1.87 7.32 33.39
C LYS A 176 -1.92 7.06 31.88
N TYR A 177 -0.77 7.20 31.19
CA TYR A 177 -0.64 6.91 29.76
C TYR A 177 -1.00 5.44 29.46
N VAL A 178 -0.49 4.48 30.24
CA VAL A 178 -0.78 3.06 30.06
C VAL A 178 -2.26 2.77 30.25
N LEU A 179 -2.87 3.28 31.33
CA LEU A 179 -4.30 3.06 31.59
C LEU A 179 -5.20 3.77 30.57
N SER A 180 -4.81 4.93 30.05
CA SER A 180 -5.56 5.62 29.01
C SER A 180 -5.58 4.90 27.67
N ALA A 181 -4.73 3.88 27.47
CA ALA A 181 -4.72 3.03 26.29
C ALA A 181 -5.76 1.89 26.36
N LEU A 182 -6.41 1.67 27.52
CA LEU A 182 -7.49 0.71 27.64
C LEU A 182 -8.73 1.21 26.88
N PRO A 183 -9.50 0.33 26.22
CA PRO A 183 -10.73 0.69 25.54
C PRO A 183 -11.69 1.46 26.44
N TYR A 184 -12.22 2.57 25.94
CA TYR A 184 -13.15 3.47 26.67
C TYR A 184 -12.57 4.13 27.93
N VAL A 185 -11.27 4.00 28.19
CA VAL A 185 -10.56 4.67 29.29
C VAL A 185 -9.73 5.82 28.73
N GLY A 186 -10.29 7.03 28.76
CA GLY A 186 -9.52 8.24 28.45
C GLY A 186 -8.76 8.77 29.67
N ASN A 187 -8.02 9.85 29.49
CA ASN A 187 -7.18 10.47 30.53
C ASN A 187 -7.91 10.65 31.89
N ARG A 188 -9.18 11.08 31.87
CA ARG A 188 -9.96 11.33 33.08
C ARG A 188 -10.31 10.06 33.84
N LEU A 189 -10.62 8.96 33.11
CA LEU A 189 -10.89 7.68 33.76
C LEU A 189 -9.61 7.02 34.24
N ALA A 190 -8.49 7.19 33.52
CA ALA A 190 -7.18 6.73 33.97
C ALA A 190 -6.77 7.43 35.27
N GLU A 191 -7.05 8.73 35.43
CA GLU A 191 -6.86 9.44 36.71
C GLU A 191 -7.75 8.88 37.81
N ASN A 192 -9.03 8.64 37.57
CA ASN A 192 -9.93 8.07 38.53
C ASN A 192 -9.47 6.67 39.00
N LEU A 193 -9.02 5.83 38.04
CA LEU A 193 -8.45 4.52 38.35
C LEU A 193 -7.20 4.64 39.25
N LEU A 194 -6.26 5.54 38.92
CA LEU A 194 -5.04 5.76 39.71
C LEU A 194 -5.29 6.48 41.05
N SER A 195 -6.43 7.12 41.20
CA SER A 195 -6.86 7.71 42.48
C SER A 195 -7.51 6.69 43.41
N TYR A 196 -8.03 5.61 42.84
CA TYR A 196 -8.69 4.53 43.62
C TYR A 196 -7.76 3.35 43.81
N PHE A 197 -6.91 3.03 42.86
CA PHE A 197 -5.91 1.95 42.90
C PHE A 197 -4.50 2.56 42.87
N ASP A 198 -3.60 2.10 43.69
CA ASP A 198 -2.24 2.65 43.83
C ASP A 198 -1.35 2.29 42.63
N SER A 199 -1.66 1.18 41.93
CA SER A 199 -0.83 0.68 40.86
C SER A 199 -1.65 0.14 39.68
N ILE A 200 -0.98 -0.01 38.52
CA ILE A 200 -1.56 -0.71 37.35
C ILE A 200 -1.83 -2.18 37.68
N SER A 201 -0.99 -2.79 38.54
CA SER A 201 -1.19 -4.16 39.00
C SER A 201 -2.50 -4.28 39.75
N ASP A 202 -2.81 -3.35 40.65
CA ASP A 202 -4.05 -3.38 41.41
C ASP A 202 -5.28 -3.25 40.51
N VAL A 203 -5.22 -2.41 39.50
CA VAL A 203 -6.25 -2.29 38.46
C VAL A 203 -6.41 -3.61 37.69
N ALA A 204 -5.30 -4.28 37.36
CA ALA A 204 -5.31 -5.53 36.63
C ALA A 204 -5.87 -6.70 37.45
N CYS A 205 -5.61 -6.73 38.76
CA CYS A 205 -6.09 -7.77 39.67
C CYS A 205 -7.48 -7.49 40.24
N ALA A 206 -8.04 -6.27 39.98
CA ALA A 206 -9.33 -5.87 40.55
C ALA A 206 -10.50 -6.66 39.95
N SER A 207 -11.44 -7.06 40.77
CA SER A 207 -12.70 -7.67 40.37
C SER A 207 -13.61 -6.64 39.66
N VAL A 208 -14.58 -7.12 38.89
CA VAL A 208 -15.59 -6.26 38.24
C VAL A 208 -16.31 -5.36 39.25
N GLU A 209 -16.60 -5.88 40.43
CA GLU A 209 -17.30 -5.14 41.50
C GLU A 209 -16.41 -4.03 42.10
N GLU A 210 -15.11 -4.23 42.21
CA GLU A 210 -14.16 -3.22 42.66
C GLU A 210 -14.00 -2.13 41.61
N LEU A 211 -13.84 -2.51 40.35
CA LEU A 211 -13.76 -1.55 39.23
C LEU A 211 -14.99 -0.65 39.11
N LYS A 212 -16.18 -1.18 39.43
CA LYS A 212 -17.44 -0.40 39.45
C LYS A 212 -17.48 0.67 40.54
N LYS A 213 -16.68 0.56 41.58
CA LYS A 213 -16.59 1.60 42.64
C LYS A 213 -15.85 2.84 42.18
N VAL A 214 -15.09 2.73 41.10
CA VAL A 214 -14.35 3.87 40.53
C VAL A 214 -15.33 4.86 39.86
N PRO A 215 -15.29 6.15 40.16
CA PRO A 215 -16.20 7.15 39.58
C PRO A 215 -16.22 7.10 38.04
N LYS A 216 -17.42 7.05 37.44
CA LYS A 216 -17.69 6.99 35.99
C LYS A 216 -17.32 5.65 35.31
N ILE A 217 -17.02 4.62 36.07
CA ILE A 217 -16.88 3.26 35.58
C ILE A 217 -18.14 2.48 35.94
N GLY A 218 -19.00 2.28 34.94
CA GLY A 218 -20.18 1.41 35.06
C GLY A 218 -19.88 -0.04 34.72
N LYS A 219 -20.87 -0.93 34.88
CA LYS A 219 -20.76 -2.38 34.65
C LYS A 219 -20.05 -2.74 33.33
N VAL A 220 -20.48 -2.16 32.21
CA VAL A 220 -19.91 -2.47 30.88
C VAL A 220 -18.40 -2.18 30.80
N LYS A 221 -17.97 -1.01 31.30
CA LYS A 221 -16.55 -0.65 31.29
C LYS A 221 -15.74 -1.50 32.26
N ALA A 222 -16.29 -1.83 33.43
CA ALA A 222 -15.63 -2.71 34.39
C ALA A 222 -15.41 -4.11 33.83
N GLU A 223 -16.42 -4.69 33.18
CA GLU A 223 -16.32 -5.99 32.51
C GLU A 223 -15.29 -5.98 31.34
N LEU A 224 -15.24 -4.88 30.56
CA LEU A 224 -14.25 -4.74 29.49
C LEU A 224 -12.83 -4.64 30.03
N ILE A 225 -12.60 -3.85 31.08
CA ILE A 225 -11.29 -3.74 31.73
C ILE A 225 -10.89 -5.09 32.31
N TYR A 226 -11.80 -5.77 33.02
CA TYR A 226 -11.53 -7.08 33.58
C TYR A 226 -11.10 -8.10 32.52
N LYS A 227 -11.86 -8.22 31.44
CA LYS A 227 -11.55 -9.14 30.31
C LYS A 227 -10.24 -8.90 29.61
N LEU A 228 -9.66 -7.70 29.73
CA LEU A 228 -8.37 -7.39 29.11
C LEU A 228 -7.19 -7.92 29.90
N PHE A 229 -7.39 -8.20 31.19
CA PHE A 229 -6.33 -8.67 32.07
C PHE A 229 -6.49 -10.16 32.47
N HIS A 230 -7.65 -10.73 32.15
CA HIS A 230 -8.01 -12.14 32.44
C HIS A 230 -8.54 -12.84 31.19
#